data_838879f8250c0467e71b5f76c7eb5c46
#
_entry.id   838879f8250c0467e71b5f76c7eb5c46
#
_cell.length_a   1.000
_cell.length_b   1.000
_cell.length_c   1.000
_cell.angle_alpha   90.00
_cell.angle_beta   90.00
_cell.angle_gamma   90.00
#
_symmetry.space_group_name_H-M   'P 1'
#
loop_
_entity.id
_entity.type
_entity.pdbx_description
1 polymer ?
#
loop_
_entity_poly.entity_id
_entity_poly.type
_entity_poly.pdbx_seq_one_letter_code
_entity_poly.pdbx_strand_id
1 'polypeptide(L)'
;MIELLTSETPNGWKISIALEEMGLPYTWRHIKLSEKEQKADWYVRLNPNGRIPTLIDHDNDDFVIFESGAILIYLAEKSGKFLPKDVQGRSRVLQWLMFQMSGVGPMMGQANVFLRYAPEKIPYAIERYQRETLRLFGVLDNQLASNEYIAGEYSIADMALWPWVKGYGWSGVTLDGLNHLQRWHDLIAERPAVKRGCAVPPAVDLGERTQQTVDAGRKFLV
;
A
#
# COMPACT_ATOMS: atom_id res chain seq x y z
N MET A 1 -0.92 -6.07 22.55
CA MET A 1 -0.69 -6.87 21.30
C MET A 1 -1.48 -6.24 20.15
N ILE A 2 -0.89 -6.17 18.97
CA ILE A 2 -1.53 -5.59 17.78
C ILE A 2 -2.24 -6.70 16.98
N GLU A 3 -3.47 -6.43 16.50
CA GLU A 3 -4.18 -7.26 15.54
C GLU A 3 -4.36 -6.48 14.22
N LEU A 4 -3.94 -7.09 13.10
CA LEU A 4 -4.07 -6.52 11.76
C LEU A 4 -5.16 -7.26 10.96
N LEU A 5 -6.21 -6.55 10.59
CA LEU A 5 -7.26 -7.04 9.68
C LEU A 5 -6.88 -6.62 8.26
N THR A 6 -6.52 -7.60 7.40
CA THR A 6 -5.85 -7.31 6.13
C THR A 6 -6.19 -8.32 5.02
N SER A 7 -5.74 -8.04 3.82
CA SER A 7 -5.79 -8.93 2.66
C SER A 7 -4.57 -8.68 1.77
N GLU A 8 -4.30 -9.58 0.78
CA GLU A 8 -3.13 -9.54 -0.12
C GLU A 8 -3.25 -8.40 -1.15
N THR A 9 -3.14 -7.18 -0.68
CA THR A 9 -3.22 -5.98 -1.50
C THR A 9 -2.09 -5.00 -1.16
N PRO A 10 -1.76 -4.07 -2.04
CA PRO A 10 -0.76 -3.04 -1.74
C PRO A 10 -1.03 -2.30 -0.42
N ASN A 11 -2.30 -2.00 -0.10
CA ASN A 11 -2.64 -1.30 1.14
C ASN A 11 -2.48 -2.18 2.38
N GLY A 12 -2.78 -3.48 2.28
CA GLY A 12 -2.53 -4.44 3.35
C GLY A 12 -1.04 -4.59 3.63
N TRP A 13 -0.24 -4.76 2.57
CA TRP A 13 1.21 -4.91 2.66
C TRP A 13 1.92 -3.69 3.24
N LYS A 14 1.41 -2.48 3.09
CA LYS A 14 1.97 -1.30 3.79
C LYS A 14 2.12 -1.57 5.28
N ILE A 15 1.08 -2.16 5.89
CA ILE A 15 1.02 -2.30 7.34
C ILE A 15 1.78 -3.53 7.83
N SER A 16 1.65 -4.66 7.14
CA SER A 16 2.44 -5.84 7.50
C SER A 16 3.95 -5.59 7.35
N ILE A 17 4.38 -4.87 6.30
CA ILE A 17 5.77 -4.44 6.14
C ILE A 17 6.19 -3.53 7.30
N ALA A 18 5.38 -2.54 7.66
CA ALA A 18 5.71 -1.63 8.75
C ALA A 18 5.85 -2.35 10.09
N LEU A 19 4.95 -3.29 10.40
CA LEU A 19 5.03 -4.10 11.62
C LEU A 19 6.31 -4.93 11.68
N GLU A 20 6.69 -5.56 10.56
CA GLU A 20 7.93 -6.32 10.43
C GLU A 20 9.18 -5.43 10.54
N GLU A 21 9.22 -4.26 9.89
CA GLU A 21 10.34 -3.32 9.95
C GLU A 21 10.50 -2.71 11.35
N MET A 22 9.41 -2.43 12.02
CA MET A 22 9.42 -1.87 13.37
C MET A 22 9.73 -2.93 14.44
N GLY A 23 9.58 -4.22 14.11
CA GLY A 23 9.74 -5.32 15.03
C GLY A 23 8.63 -5.37 16.08
N LEU A 24 7.44 -4.93 15.73
CA LEU A 24 6.28 -4.96 16.62
C LEU A 24 5.59 -6.33 16.53
N PRO A 25 5.35 -7.01 17.68
CA PRO A 25 4.63 -8.28 17.67
C PRO A 25 3.17 -8.05 17.30
N TYR A 26 2.63 -8.88 16.42
CA TYR A 26 1.25 -8.78 15.97
C TYR A 26 0.66 -10.14 15.60
N THR A 27 -0.66 -10.19 15.62
CA THR A 27 -1.47 -11.21 14.98
C THR A 27 -2.16 -10.61 13.76
N TRP A 28 -2.65 -11.46 12.85
CA TRP A 28 -3.39 -10.97 11.70
C TRP A 28 -4.63 -11.83 11.44
N ARG A 29 -5.65 -11.19 10.89
CA ARG A 29 -6.86 -11.82 10.38
C ARG A 29 -7.04 -11.52 8.91
N HIS A 30 -7.17 -12.58 8.10
CA HIS A 30 -7.46 -12.42 6.68
C HIS A 30 -8.92 -11.98 6.49
N ILE A 31 -9.11 -10.87 5.78
CA ILE A 31 -10.41 -10.36 5.37
C ILE A 31 -10.66 -10.79 3.93
N LYS A 32 -11.64 -11.63 3.73
CA LYS A 32 -11.97 -12.23 2.44
C LYS A 32 -12.73 -11.24 1.55
N LEU A 33 -12.00 -10.46 0.76
CA LEU A 33 -12.57 -9.42 -0.12
C LEU A 33 -13.54 -10.00 -1.15
N SER A 34 -13.27 -11.23 -1.66
CA SER A 34 -14.16 -11.94 -2.60
C SER A 34 -15.53 -12.29 -2.01
N GLU A 35 -15.60 -12.43 -0.69
CA GLU A 35 -16.83 -12.69 0.07
C GLU A 35 -17.47 -11.39 0.59
N LYS A 36 -16.89 -10.23 0.28
CA LYS A 36 -17.31 -8.90 0.78
C LYS A 36 -17.28 -8.79 2.31
N GLU A 37 -16.40 -9.54 2.99
CA GLU A 37 -16.29 -9.54 4.45
C GLU A 37 -16.01 -8.14 5.02
N GLN A 38 -15.28 -7.28 4.28
CA GLN A 38 -15.05 -5.88 4.62
C GLN A 38 -16.33 -5.02 4.63
N LYS A 39 -17.45 -5.54 4.16
CA LYS A 39 -18.78 -4.89 4.17
C LYS A 39 -19.71 -5.49 5.22
N ALA A 40 -19.28 -6.51 5.94
CA ALA A 40 -20.08 -7.07 7.04
C ALA A 40 -20.23 -6.07 8.20
N ASP A 41 -21.37 -6.09 8.87
CA ASP A 41 -21.69 -5.14 9.93
C ASP A 41 -20.63 -5.07 11.04
N TRP A 42 -20.06 -6.22 11.41
CA TRP A 42 -19.01 -6.27 12.42
C TRP A 42 -17.76 -5.51 11.98
N TYR A 43 -17.38 -5.61 10.69
CA TYR A 43 -16.19 -4.93 10.15
C TYR A 43 -16.46 -3.42 9.96
N VAL A 44 -17.64 -3.06 9.45
CA VAL A 44 -18.03 -1.65 9.25
C VAL A 44 -18.10 -0.89 10.56
N ARG A 45 -18.44 -1.56 11.68
CA ARG A 45 -18.35 -0.94 13.02
C ARG A 45 -16.91 -0.58 13.42
N LEU A 46 -15.90 -1.32 12.95
CA LEU A 46 -14.48 -1.03 13.17
C LEU A 46 -13.95 0.01 12.17
N ASN A 47 -14.38 -0.11 10.92
CA ASN A 47 -13.95 0.74 9.83
C ASN A 47 -15.15 1.16 8.98
N PRO A 48 -15.69 2.37 9.18
CA PRO A 48 -16.88 2.84 8.49
C PRO A 48 -16.71 2.96 6.96
N ASN A 49 -15.48 3.03 6.46
CA ASN A 49 -15.19 3.00 5.02
C ASN A 49 -15.43 1.60 4.42
N GLY A 50 -15.39 0.54 5.26
CA GLY A 50 -15.54 -0.85 4.80
C GLY A 50 -14.46 -1.23 3.78
N ARG A 51 -13.20 -0.92 4.07
CA ARG A 51 -12.00 -1.27 3.30
C ARG A 51 -10.90 -1.78 4.22
N ILE A 52 -9.97 -2.55 3.69
CA ILE A 52 -8.75 -2.95 4.41
C ILE A 52 -7.62 -1.93 4.16
N PRO A 53 -6.63 -1.83 5.02
CA PRO A 53 -6.49 -2.49 6.31
C PRO A 53 -7.24 -1.79 7.46
N THR A 54 -7.44 -2.51 8.55
CA THR A 54 -7.82 -1.98 9.87
C THR A 54 -6.86 -2.57 10.90
N LEU A 55 -6.48 -1.80 11.90
CA LEU A 55 -5.59 -2.22 12.97
C LEU A 55 -6.30 -2.04 14.31
N ILE A 56 -6.12 -2.98 15.23
CA ILE A 56 -6.59 -2.90 16.61
C ILE A 56 -5.38 -3.00 17.53
N ASP A 57 -5.22 -2.02 18.42
CA ASP A 57 -4.17 -2.05 19.44
C ASP A 57 -4.76 -2.42 20.79
N HIS A 58 -4.65 -3.70 21.14
CA HIS A 58 -5.17 -4.25 22.39
C HIS A 58 -4.42 -3.75 23.64
N ASP A 59 -3.19 -3.25 23.49
CA ASP A 59 -2.42 -2.65 24.60
C ASP A 59 -2.81 -1.18 24.84
N ASN A 60 -3.72 -0.63 24.03
CA ASN A 60 -4.23 0.73 24.12
C ASN A 60 -5.77 0.72 24.07
N ASP A 61 -6.39 0.06 25.03
CA ASP A 61 -7.86 -0.01 25.22
C ASP A 61 -8.63 -0.41 23.94
N ASP A 62 -8.11 -1.42 23.22
CA ASP A 62 -8.67 -1.90 21.95
C ASP A 62 -8.84 -0.78 20.90
N PHE A 63 -7.90 0.17 20.89
CA PHE A 63 -7.97 1.30 19.99
C PHE A 63 -7.94 0.88 18.53
N VAL A 64 -8.98 1.23 17.80
CA VAL A 64 -9.15 0.87 16.38
C VAL A 64 -8.68 2.01 15.49
N ILE A 65 -7.82 1.68 14.52
CA ILE A 65 -7.31 2.62 13.52
C ILE A 65 -7.59 2.08 12.12
N PHE A 66 -8.15 2.92 11.26
CA PHE A 66 -8.29 2.67 9.83
C PHE A 66 -7.59 3.76 9.02
N GLU A 67 -7.51 3.64 7.70
CA GLU A 67 -6.66 4.34 6.76
C GLU A 67 -5.18 3.94 6.89
N SER A 68 -4.63 3.34 5.82
CA SER A 68 -3.26 2.81 5.85
C SER A 68 -2.21 3.88 6.16
N GLY A 69 -2.41 5.13 5.71
CA GLY A 69 -1.53 6.25 6.05
C GLY A 69 -1.58 6.62 7.53
N ALA A 70 -2.77 6.64 8.14
CA ALA A 70 -2.95 6.91 9.57
C ALA A 70 -2.35 5.79 10.43
N ILE A 71 -2.56 4.53 10.02
CA ILE A 71 -1.97 3.36 10.70
C ILE A 71 -0.44 3.44 10.67
N LEU A 72 0.17 3.80 9.53
CA LEU A 72 1.62 3.97 9.42
C LEU A 72 2.16 5.03 10.37
N ILE A 73 1.48 6.18 10.49
CA ILE A 73 1.86 7.25 11.42
C ILE A 73 1.77 6.73 12.87
N TYR A 74 0.65 6.10 13.22
CA TYR A 74 0.44 5.55 14.55
C TYR A 74 1.53 4.55 14.95
N LEU A 75 1.85 3.59 14.07
CA LEU A 75 2.89 2.59 14.33
C LEU A 75 4.28 3.22 14.45
N ALA A 76 4.58 4.22 13.64
CA ALA A 76 5.85 4.95 13.71
C ALA A 76 5.99 5.73 15.04
N GLU A 77 4.91 6.36 15.51
CA GLU A 77 4.87 7.05 16.80
C GLU A 77 4.97 6.07 17.96
N LYS A 78 4.23 4.95 17.91
CA LYS A 78 4.28 3.89 18.94
C LYS A 78 5.66 3.26 19.05
N SER A 79 6.33 2.98 17.93
CA SER A 79 7.65 2.35 17.91
C SER A 79 8.81 3.35 18.08
N GLY A 80 8.59 4.63 17.81
CA GLY A 80 9.63 5.66 17.73
C GLY A 80 10.56 5.52 16.53
N LYS A 81 10.16 4.78 15.46
CA LYS A 81 10.98 4.46 14.29
C LYS A 81 10.37 4.98 12.99
N PHE A 82 11.20 5.23 11.97
CA PHE A 82 10.83 5.54 10.59
C PHE A 82 9.97 6.80 10.38
N LEU A 83 9.87 7.66 11.41
CA LEU A 83 9.28 8.99 11.33
C LEU A 83 10.09 9.93 12.22
N PRO A 84 10.83 10.89 11.66
CA PRO A 84 11.62 11.86 12.42
C PRO A 84 10.75 12.65 13.42
N LYS A 85 11.34 13.01 14.55
CA LYS A 85 10.65 13.80 15.57
C LYS A 85 10.76 15.30 15.34
N ASP A 86 11.81 15.73 14.66
CA ASP A 86 11.98 17.13 14.30
C ASP A 86 10.95 17.57 13.24
N VAL A 87 10.55 18.83 13.33
CA VAL A 87 9.45 19.37 12.50
C VAL A 87 9.71 19.24 11.00
N GLN A 88 10.95 19.51 10.56
CA GLN A 88 11.28 19.49 9.13
C GLN A 88 11.37 18.06 8.58
N GLY A 89 12.07 17.17 9.28
CA GLY A 89 12.18 15.76 8.89
C GLY A 89 10.82 15.08 8.87
N ARG A 90 10.02 15.28 9.93
CA ARG A 90 8.65 14.79 10.00
C ARG A 90 7.80 15.31 8.83
N SER A 91 7.87 16.61 8.55
CA SER A 91 7.11 17.22 7.45
C SER A 91 7.49 16.62 6.09
N ARG A 92 8.79 16.39 5.83
CA ARG A 92 9.26 15.76 4.59
C ARG A 92 8.68 14.36 4.40
N VAL A 93 8.71 13.52 5.44
CA VAL A 93 8.13 12.17 5.38
C VAL A 93 6.62 12.24 5.15
N LEU A 94 5.90 13.11 5.85
CA LEU A 94 4.45 13.26 5.70
C LEU A 94 4.05 13.78 4.31
N GLN A 95 4.83 14.68 3.68
CA GLN A 95 4.58 15.12 2.30
C GLN A 95 4.57 13.92 1.34
N TRP A 96 5.57 13.04 1.41
CA TRP A 96 5.65 11.86 0.55
C TRP A 96 4.61 10.79 0.92
N LEU A 97 4.28 10.65 2.20
CA LEU A 97 3.17 9.80 2.62
C LEU A 97 1.84 10.30 2.02
N MET A 98 1.57 11.61 2.11
CA MET A 98 0.36 12.19 1.52
C MET A 98 0.38 12.11 -0.02
N PHE A 99 1.54 12.29 -0.66
CA PHE A 99 1.70 12.09 -2.11
C PHE A 99 1.30 10.66 -2.54
N GLN A 100 1.63 9.66 -1.73
CA GLN A 100 1.16 8.30 -1.96
C GLN A 100 -0.35 8.18 -1.77
N MET A 101 -0.88 8.68 -0.64
CA MET A 101 -2.29 8.51 -0.25
C MET A 101 -3.26 9.26 -1.17
N SER A 102 -2.85 10.43 -1.68
CA SER A 102 -3.70 11.25 -2.55
C SER A 102 -3.45 11.05 -4.05
N GLY A 103 -2.27 10.58 -4.42
CA GLY A 103 -1.82 10.49 -5.81
C GLY A 103 -1.57 9.04 -6.26
N VAL A 104 -0.42 8.47 -5.88
CA VAL A 104 0.05 7.19 -6.44
C VAL A 104 -0.96 6.08 -6.25
N GLY A 105 -1.44 5.86 -5.03
CA GLY A 105 -2.40 4.80 -4.73
C GLY A 105 -3.72 4.97 -5.47
N PRO A 106 -4.41 6.11 -5.37
CA PRO A 106 -5.67 6.35 -6.09
C PRO A 106 -5.53 6.27 -7.61
N MET A 107 -4.49 6.84 -8.21
CA MET A 107 -4.36 6.87 -9.67
C MET A 107 -4.03 5.48 -10.23
N MET A 108 -3.14 4.73 -9.59
CA MET A 108 -2.89 3.32 -9.93
C MET A 108 -4.14 2.46 -9.69
N GLY A 109 -4.88 2.73 -8.62
CA GLY A 109 -6.14 2.06 -8.34
C GLY A 109 -7.16 2.25 -9.46
N GLN A 110 -7.31 3.47 -9.98
CA GLN A 110 -8.18 3.74 -11.13
C GLN A 110 -7.63 3.11 -12.42
N ALA A 111 -6.31 3.14 -12.65
CA ALA A 111 -5.71 2.43 -13.78
C ALA A 111 -6.06 0.94 -13.75
N ASN A 112 -5.97 0.30 -12.57
CA ASN A 112 -6.37 -1.10 -12.39
C ASN A 112 -7.87 -1.31 -12.69
N VAL A 113 -8.75 -0.42 -12.20
CA VAL A 113 -10.19 -0.52 -12.43
C VAL A 113 -10.50 -0.50 -13.93
N PHE A 114 -10.05 0.50 -14.65
CA PHE A 114 -10.38 0.64 -16.08
C PHE A 114 -9.66 -0.37 -16.97
N LEU A 115 -8.43 -0.76 -16.61
CA LEU A 115 -7.69 -1.75 -17.39
C LEU A 115 -8.17 -3.19 -17.14
N ARG A 116 -8.52 -3.55 -15.88
CA ARG A 116 -8.73 -4.94 -15.46
C ARG A 116 -10.19 -5.27 -15.10
N TYR A 117 -10.87 -4.37 -14.39
CA TYR A 117 -12.12 -4.70 -13.68
C TYR A 117 -13.37 -4.14 -14.36
N ALA A 118 -13.29 -2.98 -14.99
CA ALA A 118 -14.43 -2.36 -15.67
C ALA A 118 -15.07 -3.33 -16.69
N PRO A 119 -16.40 -3.41 -16.74
CA PRO A 119 -17.12 -4.29 -17.68
C PRO A 119 -16.87 -3.88 -19.14
N GLU A 120 -16.67 -2.58 -19.36
CA GLU A 120 -16.37 -2.02 -20.68
C GLU A 120 -14.97 -1.45 -20.71
N LYS A 121 -14.30 -1.58 -21.86
CA LYS A 121 -13.01 -0.93 -22.10
C LYS A 121 -13.25 0.51 -22.54
N ILE A 122 -12.80 1.47 -21.74
CA ILE A 122 -12.86 2.90 -22.03
C ILE A 122 -11.44 3.39 -22.31
N PRO A 123 -10.99 3.43 -23.58
CA PRO A 123 -9.59 3.71 -23.93
C PRO A 123 -9.08 5.02 -23.33
N TYR A 124 -9.89 6.08 -23.37
CA TYR A 124 -9.55 7.37 -22.78
C TYR A 124 -9.28 7.29 -21.27
N ALA A 125 -10.10 6.55 -20.52
CA ALA A 125 -9.90 6.42 -19.08
C ALA A 125 -8.64 5.58 -18.77
N ILE A 126 -8.42 4.50 -19.52
CA ILE A 126 -7.21 3.67 -19.38
C ILE A 126 -5.97 4.52 -19.60
N GLU A 127 -5.90 5.20 -20.74
CA GLU A 127 -4.77 6.04 -21.12
C GLU A 127 -4.54 7.18 -20.08
N ARG A 128 -5.60 7.86 -19.67
CA ARG A 128 -5.53 8.94 -18.71
C ARG A 128 -4.87 8.52 -17.40
N TYR A 129 -5.33 7.41 -16.79
CA TYR A 129 -4.81 6.96 -15.50
C TYR A 129 -3.42 6.32 -15.62
N GLN A 130 -3.10 5.67 -16.73
CA GLN A 130 -1.74 5.19 -17.00
C GLN A 130 -0.76 6.35 -17.17
N ARG A 131 -1.10 7.38 -17.92
CA ARG A 131 -0.27 8.60 -18.08
C ARG A 131 -0.07 9.30 -16.74
N GLU A 132 -1.11 9.44 -15.92
CA GLU A 132 -0.97 10.04 -14.61
C GLU A 132 -0.09 9.19 -13.69
N THR A 133 -0.22 7.87 -13.71
CA THR A 133 0.67 6.96 -12.99
C THR A 133 2.13 7.17 -13.40
N LEU A 134 2.42 7.21 -14.70
CA LEU A 134 3.78 7.47 -15.22
C LEU A 134 4.30 8.86 -14.82
N ARG A 135 3.46 9.89 -14.84
CA ARG A 135 3.82 11.23 -14.37
C ARG A 135 4.24 11.21 -12.89
N LEU A 136 3.45 10.53 -12.05
CA LEU A 136 3.75 10.37 -10.61
C LEU A 136 5.04 9.57 -10.40
N PHE A 137 5.28 8.53 -11.19
CA PHE A 137 6.53 7.77 -11.16
C PHE A 137 7.73 8.62 -11.57
N GLY A 138 7.58 9.49 -12.57
CA GLY A 138 8.61 10.47 -12.93
C GLY A 138 8.95 11.45 -11.79
N VAL A 139 7.96 11.84 -10.98
CA VAL A 139 8.21 12.66 -9.77
C VAL A 139 9.03 11.88 -8.74
N LEU A 140 8.70 10.59 -8.53
CA LEU A 140 9.46 9.72 -7.63
C LEU A 140 10.89 9.48 -8.15
N ASP A 141 11.05 9.21 -9.44
CA ASP A 141 12.36 8.99 -10.07
C ASP A 141 13.26 10.22 -9.91
N ASN A 142 12.74 11.40 -10.20
CA ASN A 142 13.48 12.66 -10.03
C ASN A 142 13.90 12.90 -8.57
N GLN A 143 13.03 12.61 -7.61
CA GLN A 143 13.35 12.72 -6.18
C GLN A 143 14.47 11.75 -5.79
N LEU A 144 14.43 10.54 -6.32
CA LEU A 144 15.40 9.48 -6.04
C LEU A 144 16.75 9.66 -6.77
N ALA A 145 16.85 10.60 -7.69
CA ALA A 145 18.12 10.91 -8.38
C ALA A 145 19.22 11.38 -7.41
N SER A 146 18.84 12.06 -6.33
CA SER A 146 19.76 12.58 -5.32
C SER A 146 19.54 11.97 -3.91
N ASN A 147 18.64 11.01 -3.79
CA ASN A 147 18.30 10.38 -2.51
C ASN A 147 18.28 8.86 -2.64
N GLU A 148 18.73 8.15 -1.61
CA GLU A 148 18.63 6.70 -1.56
C GLU A 148 17.18 6.27 -1.34
N TYR A 149 16.47 6.94 -0.42
CA TYR A 149 15.04 6.74 -0.12
C TYR A 149 14.26 8.03 -0.33
N ILE A 150 12.93 7.92 -0.42
CA ILE A 150 12.08 9.00 -0.92
C ILE A 150 12.14 10.28 -0.07
N ALA A 151 12.30 10.15 1.25
CA ALA A 151 12.44 11.28 2.18
C ALA A 151 13.88 11.50 2.67
N GLY A 152 14.88 10.88 2.01
CA GLY A 152 16.28 10.85 2.37
C GLY A 152 16.66 9.55 3.06
N GLU A 153 16.11 9.27 4.22
CA GLU A 153 16.24 8.01 4.94
C GLU A 153 15.00 7.14 4.77
N TYR A 154 15.17 5.80 4.93
CA TYR A 154 14.06 4.85 4.88
C TYR A 154 13.00 5.17 5.92
N SER A 155 11.76 5.30 5.50
CA SER A 155 10.67 5.81 6.32
C SER A 155 9.32 5.18 5.99
N ILE A 156 8.29 5.56 6.74
CA ILE A 156 6.90 5.16 6.44
C ILE A 156 6.42 5.64 5.06
N ALA A 157 7.06 6.64 4.46
CA ALA A 157 6.76 7.07 3.09
C ALA A 157 7.16 6.00 2.07
N ASP A 158 8.33 5.37 2.25
CA ASP A 158 8.79 4.27 1.41
C ASP A 158 7.90 3.03 1.59
N MET A 159 7.56 2.70 2.84
CA MET A 159 6.65 1.59 3.16
C MET A 159 5.26 1.77 2.54
N ALA A 160 4.80 3.02 2.40
CA ALA A 160 3.53 3.33 1.77
C ALA A 160 3.59 3.24 0.23
N LEU A 161 4.67 3.74 -0.39
CA LEU A 161 4.84 3.83 -1.83
C LEU A 161 5.20 2.49 -2.47
N TRP A 162 6.13 1.76 -1.86
CA TRP A 162 6.73 0.58 -2.47
C TRP A 162 5.73 -0.52 -2.86
N PRO A 163 4.73 -0.90 -2.04
CA PRO A 163 3.78 -1.94 -2.42
C PRO A 163 2.94 -1.58 -3.66
N TRP A 164 2.69 -0.31 -3.88
CA TRP A 164 2.02 0.17 -5.07
C TRP A 164 2.93 0.15 -6.29
N VAL A 165 4.16 0.68 -6.16
CA VAL A 165 5.16 0.65 -7.24
C VAL A 165 5.46 -0.79 -7.64
N LYS A 166 5.60 -1.73 -6.67
CA LYS A 166 5.73 -3.18 -6.96
C LYS A 166 4.66 -3.70 -7.92
N GLY A 167 3.46 -3.14 -7.88
CA GLY A 167 2.35 -3.52 -8.73
C GLY A 167 2.27 -2.80 -10.07
N TYR A 168 3.32 -2.14 -10.54
CA TYR A 168 3.30 -1.30 -11.74
C TYR A 168 2.76 -2.01 -12.99
N GLY A 169 3.20 -3.24 -13.25
CA GLY A 169 2.75 -4.04 -14.40
C GLY A 169 1.26 -4.38 -14.35
N TRP A 170 0.67 -4.48 -13.15
CA TRP A 170 -0.78 -4.69 -13.00
C TRP A 170 -1.58 -3.47 -13.46
N SER A 171 -1.03 -2.27 -13.30
CA SER A 171 -1.60 -1.02 -13.79
C SER A 171 -1.33 -0.80 -15.30
N GLY A 172 -0.59 -1.69 -15.94
CA GLY A 172 -0.25 -1.61 -17.37
C GLY A 172 0.77 -0.53 -17.70
N VAL A 173 1.68 -0.22 -16.77
CA VAL A 173 2.80 0.69 -16.96
C VAL A 173 4.12 -0.03 -16.74
N THR A 174 5.25 0.57 -17.17
CA THR A 174 6.59 0.04 -16.99
C THR A 174 7.45 1.01 -16.17
N LEU A 175 8.61 0.54 -15.72
CA LEU A 175 9.65 1.38 -15.10
C LEU A 175 10.77 1.74 -16.12
N ASP A 176 10.57 1.45 -17.40
CA ASP A 176 11.57 1.73 -18.43
C ASP A 176 11.93 3.22 -18.46
N GLY A 177 13.22 3.53 -18.37
CA GLY A 177 13.73 4.89 -18.31
C GLY A 177 13.66 5.57 -16.94
N LEU A 178 13.08 4.91 -15.93
CA LEU A 178 12.98 5.41 -14.55
C LEU A 178 14.05 4.70 -13.67
N ASN A 179 15.32 4.95 -13.95
CA ASN A 179 16.42 4.19 -13.39
C ASN A 179 16.59 4.35 -11.88
N HIS A 180 16.29 5.53 -11.33
CA HIS A 180 16.39 5.79 -9.90
C HIS A 180 15.24 5.14 -9.14
N LEU A 181 14.03 5.16 -9.72
CA LEU A 181 12.85 4.46 -9.18
C LEU A 181 13.06 2.94 -9.22
N GLN A 182 13.63 2.41 -10.30
CA GLN A 182 13.98 0.98 -10.40
C GLN A 182 14.99 0.57 -9.33
N ARG A 183 16.08 1.34 -9.17
CA ARG A 183 17.08 1.12 -8.11
C ARG A 183 16.43 1.08 -6.72
N TRP A 184 15.58 2.06 -6.40
CA TRP A 184 14.88 2.15 -5.12
C TRP A 184 13.92 0.97 -4.92
N HIS A 185 13.19 0.59 -5.98
CA HIS A 185 12.28 -0.55 -5.95
C HIS A 185 13.03 -1.83 -5.59
N ASP A 186 14.15 -2.10 -6.26
CA ASP A 186 14.93 -3.32 -6.07
C ASP A 186 15.63 -3.34 -4.70
N LEU A 187 16.15 -2.19 -4.25
CA LEU A 187 16.75 -2.04 -2.93
C LEU A 187 15.77 -2.42 -1.81
N ILE A 188 14.53 -1.95 -1.90
CA ILE A 188 13.50 -2.24 -0.88
C ILE A 188 13.02 -3.70 -0.99
N ALA A 189 12.92 -4.25 -2.20
CA ALA A 189 12.53 -5.64 -2.42
C ALA A 189 13.44 -6.65 -1.68
N GLU A 190 14.71 -6.30 -1.50
CA GLU A 190 15.69 -7.18 -0.84
C GLU A 190 15.62 -7.14 0.69
N ARG A 191 14.91 -6.19 1.29
CA ARG A 191 14.79 -6.08 2.74
C ARG A 191 14.07 -7.30 3.33
N PRO A 192 14.66 -7.97 4.34
CA PRO A 192 14.04 -9.16 4.93
C PRO A 192 12.65 -8.91 5.52
N ALA A 193 12.43 -7.75 6.14
CA ALA A 193 11.12 -7.36 6.70
C ALA A 193 10.07 -7.13 5.60
N VAL A 194 10.47 -6.57 4.47
CA VAL A 194 9.58 -6.40 3.30
C VAL A 194 9.15 -7.75 2.74
N LYS A 195 10.10 -8.70 2.61
CA LYS A 195 9.79 -10.07 2.16
C LYS A 195 8.80 -10.75 3.12
N ARG A 196 9.01 -10.66 4.45
CA ARG A 196 8.07 -11.21 5.44
C ARG A 196 6.71 -10.52 5.40
N GLY A 197 6.69 -9.19 5.36
CA GLY A 197 5.45 -8.41 5.31
C GLY A 197 4.61 -8.70 4.08
N CYS A 198 5.24 -8.93 2.92
CA CYS A 198 4.54 -9.35 1.70
C CYS A 198 3.96 -10.77 1.77
N ALA A 199 4.39 -11.58 2.72
CA ALA A 199 3.85 -12.92 2.96
C ALA A 199 2.65 -12.92 3.93
N VAL A 200 2.11 -11.76 4.30
CA VAL A 200 0.98 -11.62 5.22
C VAL A 200 -0.21 -10.90 4.55
N PRO A 201 -1.36 -11.59 4.41
CA PRO A 201 -1.54 -13.04 4.54
C PRO A 201 -0.71 -13.83 3.54
N PRO A 202 -0.45 -15.12 3.79
CA PRO A 202 0.25 -15.96 2.81
C PRO A 202 -0.49 -15.94 1.48
N ALA A 203 0.26 -15.74 0.41
CA ALA A 203 -0.31 -15.75 -0.93
C ALA A 203 -0.89 -17.13 -1.24
N VAL A 204 -2.14 -17.19 -1.64
CA VAL A 204 -2.71 -18.38 -2.28
C VAL A 204 -2.03 -18.55 -3.64
N ASP A 205 -1.75 -19.79 -4.05
CA ASP A 205 -0.97 -20.13 -5.24
C ASP A 205 -1.47 -19.38 -6.48
N LEU A 206 -0.52 -18.76 -7.21
CA LEU A 206 -0.79 -17.75 -8.24
C LEU A 206 -1.12 -18.33 -9.64
N GLY A 207 -1.10 -19.66 -9.81
CA GLY A 207 -1.30 -20.28 -11.13
C GLY A 207 -2.63 -19.90 -11.80
N GLU A 208 -3.71 -19.77 -11.02
CA GLU A 208 -5.04 -19.37 -11.49
C GLU A 208 -5.43 -17.93 -11.13
N ARG A 209 -4.57 -17.21 -10.45
CA ARG A 209 -4.86 -15.95 -9.77
C ARG A 209 -5.29 -14.81 -10.68
N THR A 210 -4.80 -14.72 -11.89
CA THR A 210 -5.06 -13.56 -12.75
C THR A 210 -6.56 -13.41 -13.03
N GLN A 211 -7.24 -14.49 -13.42
CA GLN A 211 -8.68 -14.44 -13.68
C GLN A 211 -9.48 -14.33 -12.39
N GLN A 212 -9.15 -15.10 -11.36
CA GLN A 212 -9.81 -15.03 -10.06
C GLN A 212 -9.67 -13.66 -9.39
N THR A 213 -8.49 -13.03 -9.50
CA THR A 213 -8.27 -11.67 -8.98
C THR A 213 -9.11 -10.65 -9.74
N VAL A 214 -9.24 -10.78 -11.06
CA VAL A 214 -10.09 -9.92 -11.88
C VAL A 214 -11.56 -10.10 -11.50
N ASP A 215 -12.02 -11.34 -11.36
CA ASP A 215 -13.43 -11.64 -11.05
C ASP A 215 -13.79 -11.19 -9.62
N ALA A 216 -12.87 -11.36 -8.67
CA ALA A 216 -13.01 -10.82 -7.33
C ALA A 216 -13.06 -9.28 -7.37
N GLY A 217 -12.13 -8.64 -8.07
CA GLY A 217 -12.09 -7.19 -8.24
C GLY A 217 -13.40 -6.62 -8.80
N ARG A 218 -13.96 -7.27 -9.80
CA ARG A 218 -15.27 -6.89 -10.37
C ARG A 218 -16.40 -6.91 -9.34
N LYS A 219 -16.39 -7.87 -8.42
CA LYS A 219 -17.47 -8.02 -7.41
C LYS A 219 -17.47 -6.93 -6.34
N PHE A 220 -16.33 -6.32 -6.02
CA PHE A 220 -16.25 -5.36 -4.91
C PHE A 220 -15.79 -3.96 -5.31
N LEU A 221 -15.33 -3.74 -6.54
CA LEU A 221 -14.91 -2.41 -7.04
C LEU A 221 -15.95 -1.77 -7.96
N VAL A 222 -16.84 -2.56 -8.50
CA VAL A 222 -17.97 -2.19 -9.35
C VAL A 222 -19.25 -2.73 -8.68
#